data_bc0d949455357e0f3db5afb54a50b23c
#
_entry.id   bc0d949455357e0f3db5afb54a50b23c
#
_cell.length_a   1.000
_cell.length_b   1.000
_cell.length_c   1.000
_cell.angle_alpha   90.00
_cell.angle_beta   90.00
_cell.angle_gamma   90.00
#
_symmetry.space_group_name_H-M   'P 1'
#
loop_
_entity.id
_entity.type
_entity.pdbx_description
1 polymer ?
#
loop_
_entity_poly.entity_id
_entity_poly.type
_entity_poly.pdbx_seq_one_letter_code
_entity_poly.pdbx_strand_id
1 'polypeptide(L)'
;MMALICEQFPYDREKAVAYARYWAYRRNPEYLDFSDLGGNCTNFVSQCLYTGSGVMNTTPTFGWYYNSPEDRTASWTGVEYLYNFLTQNQGDGPYGKVVPLQQIQPGDVAQFSNKEGVFYHTVLILCVPVQPTPANVLVAAHSNDANCRPLDTYPYTGVRFIHIEGVRRCTEQSEESEAPMPPNPPSEVFRPAY
;
A
#
# COMPACT_ATOMS: atom_id res chain seq x y z
N MET A 1 13.65 26.59 2.29
CA MET A 1 13.64 25.29 1.53
C MET A 1 12.39 24.57 1.98
N MET A 2 11.55 24.03 1.08
CA MET A 2 10.38 23.25 1.50
C MET A 2 10.85 21.86 1.94
N ALA A 3 10.51 21.47 3.15
CA ALA A 3 10.77 20.13 3.66
C ALA A 3 9.51 19.29 3.51
N LEU A 4 9.63 18.06 2.99
CA LEU A 4 8.55 17.09 2.95
C LEU A 4 8.51 16.37 4.29
N ILE A 5 7.41 16.53 5.02
CA ILE A 5 7.17 15.84 6.29
C ILE A 5 6.11 14.76 6.06
N CYS A 6 6.45 13.52 6.38
CA CYS A 6 5.56 12.38 6.22
C CYS A 6 5.15 11.82 7.59
N GLU A 7 3.86 11.82 7.87
CA GLU A 7 3.27 11.13 9.00
C GLU A 7 2.96 9.68 8.63
N GLN A 8 3.09 8.77 9.60
CA GLN A 8 2.80 7.35 9.41
C GLN A 8 1.52 6.96 10.15
N PHE A 9 0.70 6.18 9.48
CA PHE A 9 -0.58 5.70 9.99
C PHE A 9 -0.67 4.18 9.89
N PRO A 10 -1.48 3.53 10.76
CA PRO A 10 -1.77 2.12 10.61
C PRO A 10 -2.50 1.83 9.30
N TYR A 11 -2.14 0.73 8.64
CA TYR A 11 -2.89 0.15 7.55
C TYR A 11 -4.09 -0.65 8.11
N ASP A 12 -5.31 -0.31 7.69
CA ASP A 12 -6.54 -0.98 8.13
C ASP A 12 -6.73 -2.31 7.39
N ARG A 13 -6.14 -3.37 7.96
CA ARG A 13 -6.14 -4.72 7.42
C ARG A 13 -7.54 -5.31 7.34
N GLU A 14 -8.40 -5.01 8.33
CA GLU A 14 -9.76 -5.51 8.38
C GLU A 14 -10.59 -4.98 7.20
N LYS A 15 -10.48 -3.68 6.90
CA LYS A 15 -11.14 -3.09 5.74
C LYS A 15 -10.64 -3.68 4.43
N ALA A 16 -9.34 -3.87 4.27
CA ALA A 16 -8.77 -4.46 3.06
C ALA A 16 -9.25 -5.89 2.84
N VAL A 17 -9.26 -6.72 3.89
CA VAL A 17 -9.76 -8.10 3.85
C VAL A 17 -11.28 -8.15 3.60
N ALA A 18 -12.05 -7.27 4.25
CA ALA A 18 -13.49 -7.18 4.04
C ALA A 18 -13.83 -6.80 2.58
N TYR A 19 -13.12 -5.82 2.02
CA TYR A 19 -13.23 -5.45 0.61
C TYR A 19 -12.92 -6.64 -0.31
N ALA A 20 -11.81 -7.33 -0.07
CA ALA A 20 -11.40 -8.48 -0.86
C ALA A 20 -12.47 -9.59 -0.85
N ARG A 21 -13.02 -9.93 0.32
CA ARG A 21 -14.08 -10.95 0.46
C ARG A 21 -15.35 -10.55 -0.27
N TYR A 22 -15.74 -9.29 -0.21
CA TYR A 22 -16.96 -8.79 -0.84
C TYR A 22 -16.86 -8.79 -2.37
N TRP A 23 -15.71 -8.38 -2.91
CA TRP A 23 -15.48 -8.21 -4.35
C TRP A 23 -14.82 -9.41 -5.04
N ALA A 24 -14.42 -10.46 -4.33
CA ALA A 24 -13.70 -11.61 -4.88
C ALA A 24 -14.35 -12.26 -6.11
N TYR A 25 -15.68 -12.29 -6.16
CA TYR A 25 -16.46 -12.84 -7.29
C TYR A 25 -17.29 -11.78 -8.02
N ARG A 26 -16.96 -10.52 -7.81
CA ARG A 26 -17.67 -9.35 -8.36
C ARG A 26 -16.67 -8.35 -8.88
N ARG A 27 -17.18 -7.37 -9.65
CA ARG A 27 -16.38 -6.21 -10.10
C ARG A 27 -16.97 -4.95 -9.49
N ASN A 28 -16.12 -4.14 -8.85
CA ASN A 28 -16.51 -2.81 -8.39
C ASN A 28 -16.62 -1.89 -9.62
N PRO A 29 -17.81 -1.31 -9.88
CA PRO A 29 -18.04 -0.51 -11.10
C PRO A 29 -17.24 0.81 -11.13
N GLU A 30 -16.63 1.22 -10.02
CA GLU A 30 -15.73 2.38 -9.99
C GLU A 30 -14.39 2.13 -10.69
N TYR A 31 -14.04 0.86 -10.98
CA TYR A 31 -12.80 0.47 -11.60
C TYR A 31 -13.06 -0.36 -12.87
N LEU A 32 -12.28 -0.10 -13.91
CA LEU A 32 -12.35 -0.93 -15.11
C LEU A 32 -11.93 -2.38 -14.77
N ASP A 33 -12.67 -3.35 -15.32
CA ASP A 33 -12.24 -4.75 -15.30
C ASP A 33 -11.19 -4.98 -16.40
N PHE A 34 -9.96 -5.28 -15.99
CA PHE A 34 -8.84 -5.54 -16.89
C PHE A 34 -8.69 -7.02 -17.26
N SER A 35 -9.67 -7.88 -16.98
CA SER A 35 -9.58 -9.33 -17.23
C SER A 35 -9.21 -9.66 -18.67
N ASP A 36 -9.77 -8.94 -19.64
CA ASP A 36 -9.52 -9.10 -21.06
C ASP A 36 -8.36 -8.22 -21.58
N LEU A 37 -7.72 -7.45 -20.71
CA LEU A 37 -6.67 -6.47 -21.04
C LEU A 37 -5.31 -6.81 -20.41
N GLY A 38 -5.04 -8.10 -20.17
CA GLY A 38 -3.79 -8.55 -19.57
C GLY A 38 -3.89 -9.03 -18.12
N GLY A 39 -5.09 -8.96 -17.51
CA GLY A 39 -5.38 -9.48 -16.19
C GLY A 39 -5.76 -8.43 -15.15
N ASN A 40 -6.64 -8.85 -14.23
CA ASN A 40 -7.26 -7.97 -13.23
C ASN A 40 -6.70 -8.18 -11.80
N CYS A 41 -5.71 -9.05 -11.62
CA CYS A 41 -5.24 -9.47 -10.31
C CYS A 41 -4.64 -8.32 -9.50
N THR A 42 -3.74 -7.54 -10.09
CA THR A 42 -3.10 -6.41 -9.41
C THR A 42 -4.05 -5.24 -9.23
N ASN A 43 -4.93 -4.95 -10.21
CA ASN A 43 -6.00 -3.96 -10.06
C ASN A 43 -6.90 -4.27 -8.85
N PHE A 44 -7.30 -5.52 -8.69
CA PHE A 44 -8.10 -5.96 -7.55
C PHE A 44 -7.37 -5.78 -6.21
N VAL A 45 -6.11 -6.22 -6.13
CA VAL A 45 -5.30 -6.05 -4.91
C VAL A 45 -5.05 -4.57 -4.60
N SER A 46 -4.83 -3.73 -5.63
CA SER A 46 -4.71 -2.28 -5.45
C SER A 46 -5.98 -1.66 -4.84
N GLN A 47 -7.16 -2.08 -5.27
CA GLN A 47 -8.43 -1.64 -4.66
C GLN A 47 -8.52 -2.04 -3.18
N CYS A 48 -8.12 -3.27 -2.85
CA CYS A 48 -8.07 -3.73 -1.45
C CYS A 48 -7.11 -2.89 -0.61
N LEU A 49 -5.89 -2.66 -1.12
CA LEU A 49 -4.88 -1.84 -0.46
C LEU A 49 -5.36 -0.39 -0.28
N TYR A 50 -6.03 0.18 -1.28
CA TYR A 50 -6.58 1.53 -1.19
C TYR A 50 -7.68 1.62 -0.12
N THR A 51 -8.55 0.63 -0.05
CA THR A 51 -9.59 0.57 0.98
C THR A 51 -9.00 0.53 2.39
N GLY A 52 -7.87 -0.16 2.58
CA GLY A 52 -7.18 -0.22 3.87
C GLY A 52 -6.27 0.97 4.17
N SER A 53 -5.76 1.66 3.14
CA SER A 53 -4.84 2.80 3.32
C SER A 53 -5.55 4.16 3.28
N GLY A 54 -6.61 4.30 2.48
CA GLY A 54 -7.31 5.56 2.25
C GLY A 54 -6.46 6.65 1.57
N VAL A 55 -5.26 6.31 1.09
CA VAL A 55 -4.32 7.25 0.50
C VAL A 55 -3.71 6.65 -0.76
N MET A 56 -3.80 7.36 -1.87
CA MET A 56 -3.08 7.09 -3.12
C MET A 56 -1.80 7.94 -3.18
N ASN A 57 -0.83 7.48 -3.94
CA ASN A 57 0.35 8.28 -4.29
C ASN A 57 0.16 8.81 -5.72
N THR A 58 -0.12 10.09 -5.85
CA THR A 58 -0.41 10.75 -7.13
C THR A 58 0.83 11.21 -7.90
N THR A 59 2.03 10.84 -7.45
CA THR A 59 3.27 11.15 -8.18
C THR A 59 3.19 10.53 -9.58
N PRO A 60 3.36 11.32 -10.64
CA PRO A 60 3.33 10.81 -12.01
C PRO A 60 4.37 9.70 -12.21
N THR A 61 4.02 8.66 -12.96
CA THR A 61 4.86 7.51 -13.33
C THR A 61 5.22 6.59 -12.16
N PHE A 62 5.75 7.13 -11.06
CA PHE A 62 6.29 6.35 -9.93
C PHE A 62 5.32 6.22 -8.75
N GLY A 63 4.18 6.91 -8.81
CA GLY A 63 3.13 6.81 -7.80
C GLY A 63 2.30 5.53 -7.90
N TRP A 64 1.20 5.52 -7.18
CA TRP A 64 0.23 4.43 -7.17
C TRP A 64 -1.17 5.03 -7.00
N TYR A 65 -1.88 5.18 -8.12
CA TYR A 65 -3.20 5.78 -8.15
C TYR A 65 -4.03 5.28 -9.33
N TYR A 66 -5.33 5.49 -9.23
CA TYR A 66 -6.33 5.25 -10.26
C TYR A 66 -7.40 6.35 -10.21
N ASN A 67 -7.44 7.21 -11.20
CA ASN A 67 -8.48 8.22 -11.41
C ASN A 67 -9.47 7.76 -12.49
N SER A 68 -8.96 7.14 -13.55
CA SER A 68 -9.74 6.53 -14.64
C SER A 68 -8.93 5.42 -15.31
N PRO A 69 -9.53 4.65 -16.23
CA PRO A 69 -8.79 3.68 -17.03
C PRO A 69 -7.58 4.26 -17.77
N GLU A 70 -7.67 5.50 -18.21
CA GLU A 70 -6.64 6.23 -18.96
C GLU A 70 -5.69 7.01 -18.04
N ASP A 71 -6.12 7.32 -16.83
CA ASP A 71 -5.35 8.09 -15.84
C ASP A 71 -5.10 7.24 -14.58
N ARG A 72 -4.17 6.33 -14.69
CA ARG A 72 -3.66 5.50 -13.62
C ARG A 72 -2.17 5.24 -13.79
N THR A 73 -1.50 4.83 -12.72
CA THR A 73 -0.10 4.38 -12.79
C THR A 73 0.01 2.91 -13.16
N ALA A 74 1.17 2.52 -13.71
CA ALA A 74 1.50 1.13 -13.98
C ALA A 74 1.50 0.27 -12.70
N SER A 75 1.83 0.85 -11.56
CA SER A 75 1.82 0.20 -10.24
C SER A 75 0.44 -0.22 -9.77
N TRP A 76 -0.64 0.44 -10.25
CA TRP A 76 -2.01 0.05 -9.93
C TRP A 76 -2.44 -1.27 -10.58
N THR A 77 -1.92 -1.59 -11.77
CA THR A 77 -2.35 -2.76 -12.55
C THR A 77 -1.25 -3.78 -12.86
N GLY A 78 0.01 -3.45 -12.62
CA GLY A 78 1.15 -4.29 -12.99
C GLY A 78 1.83 -4.93 -11.79
N VAL A 79 2.07 -6.25 -11.86
CA VAL A 79 2.59 -7.08 -10.76
C VAL A 79 3.92 -6.55 -10.23
N GLU A 80 4.91 -6.36 -11.11
CA GLU A 80 6.25 -5.90 -10.73
C GLU A 80 6.25 -4.43 -10.33
N TYR A 81 5.43 -3.61 -10.98
CA TYR A 81 5.31 -2.18 -10.64
C TYR A 81 4.70 -1.97 -9.25
N LEU A 82 3.70 -2.79 -8.85
CA LEU A 82 3.16 -2.75 -7.50
C LEU A 82 4.20 -3.15 -6.45
N TYR A 83 4.97 -4.20 -6.74
CA TYR A 83 6.07 -4.62 -5.87
C TYR A 83 7.08 -3.50 -5.65
N ASN A 84 7.56 -2.89 -6.73
CA ASN A 84 8.51 -1.80 -6.66
C ASN A 84 7.95 -0.61 -5.89
N PHE A 85 6.69 -0.25 -6.14
CA PHE A 85 6.02 0.80 -5.40
C PHE A 85 5.98 0.49 -3.90
N LEU A 86 5.42 -0.63 -3.49
CA LEU A 86 5.24 -0.97 -2.07
C LEU A 86 6.56 -1.05 -1.31
N THR A 87 7.61 -1.57 -1.93
CA THR A 87 8.91 -1.79 -1.26
C THR A 87 9.84 -0.57 -1.29
N GLN A 88 9.56 0.42 -2.14
CA GLN A 88 10.41 1.60 -2.31
C GLN A 88 9.70 2.92 -1.99
N ASN A 89 8.40 2.89 -1.71
CA ASN A 89 7.62 4.10 -1.45
C ASN A 89 8.14 4.85 -0.22
N GLN A 90 8.53 6.11 -0.40
CA GLN A 90 8.91 7.04 0.67
C GLN A 90 7.93 8.22 0.79
N GLY A 91 6.98 8.33 -0.14
CA GLY A 91 5.93 9.36 -0.19
C GLY A 91 4.58 8.84 0.31
N ASP A 92 3.51 9.46 -0.17
CA ASP A 92 2.13 9.10 0.15
C ASP A 92 1.80 7.63 -0.16
N GLY A 93 0.82 7.07 0.56
CA GLY A 93 0.27 5.75 0.31
C GLY A 93 0.88 4.63 1.15
N PRO A 94 0.47 3.37 0.86
CA PRO A 94 0.96 2.21 1.58
C PRO A 94 2.43 1.92 1.26
N TYR A 95 3.13 1.36 2.23
CA TYR A 95 4.50 0.87 2.07
C TYR A 95 4.68 -0.45 2.82
N GLY A 96 5.66 -1.22 2.39
CA GLY A 96 5.88 -2.54 2.96
C GLY A 96 7.27 -3.09 2.65
N LYS A 97 7.49 -4.31 3.08
CA LYS A 97 8.75 -5.04 2.87
C LYS A 97 8.50 -6.51 2.56
N VAL A 98 9.48 -7.13 1.93
CA VAL A 98 9.46 -8.59 1.74
C VAL A 98 9.71 -9.29 3.07
N VAL A 99 8.87 -10.28 3.37
CA VAL A 99 8.95 -11.08 4.59
C VAL A 99 8.81 -12.57 4.27
N PRO A 100 9.31 -13.46 5.13
CA PRO A 100 9.04 -14.90 5.02
C PRO A 100 7.58 -15.22 5.38
N LEU A 101 7.10 -16.40 4.97
CA LEU A 101 5.74 -16.87 5.20
C LEU A 101 5.28 -16.76 6.66
N GLN A 102 6.19 -16.96 7.61
CA GLN A 102 5.89 -16.93 9.06
C GLN A 102 5.58 -15.53 9.62
N GLN A 103 5.83 -14.49 8.84
CA GLN A 103 5.65 -13.08 9.25
C GLN A 103 4.51 -12.36 8.53
N ILE A 104 3.82 -13.06 7.62
CA ILE A 104 2.68 -12.48 6.91
C ILE A 104 1.47 -12.30 7.84
N GLN A 105 0.60 -11.36 7.48
CA GLN A 105 -0.65 -11.09 8.16
C GLN A 105 -1.80 -10.97 7.15
N PRO A 106 -3.07 -11.15 7.57
CA PRO A 106 -4.21 -10.79 6.73
C PRO A 106 -4.08 -9.34 6.22
N GLY A 107 -4.44 -9.14 4.96
CA GLY A 107 -4.26 -7.85 4.27
C GLY A 107 -2.90 -7.64 3.62
N ASP A 108 -1.93 -8.56 3.80
CA ASP A 108 -0.67 -8.57 3.07
C ASP A 108 -0.85 -9.08 1.63
N VAL A 109 0.17 -8.91 0.82
CA VAL A 109 0.17 -9.28 -0.59
C VAL A 109 1.08 -10.49 -0.82
N ALA A 110 0.63 -11.44 -1.62
CA ALA A 110 1.49 -12.47 -2.19
C ALA A 110 1.57 -12.32 -3.71
N GLN A 111 2.75 -12.57 -4.27
CA GLN A 111 2.95 -12.58 -5.72
C GLN A 111 3.65 -13.86 -6.15
N PHE A 112 3.18 -14.42 -7.26
CA PHE A 112 3.65 -15.70 -7.78
C PHE A 112 4.48 -15.55 -9.04
N SER A 113 5.59 -16.30 -9.13
CA SER A 113 6.42 -16.35 -10.33
C SER A 113 6.32 -17.69 -11.05
N ASN A 114 6.60 -17.65 -12.34
CA ASN A 114 6.80 -18.82 -13.17
C ASN A 114 8.23 -19.39 -13.04
N LYS A 115 8.54 -20.45 -13.79
CA LYS A 115 9.84 -21.11 -13.77
C LYS A 115 10.99 -20.24 -14.30
N GLU A 116 10.68 -19.20 -15.08
CA GLU A 116 11.63 -18.21 -15.56
C GLU A 116 11.90 -17.10 -14.52
N GLY A 117 11.25 -17.16 -13.34
CA GLY A 117 11.39 -16.15 -12.29
C GLY A 117 10.57 -14.88 -12.54
N VAL A 118 9.70 -14.85 -13.56
CA VAL A 118 8.85 -13.71 -13.86
C VAL A 118 7.60 -13.75 -12.96
N PHE A 119 7.39 -12.70 -12.16
CA PHE A 119 6.20 -12.56 -11.34
C PHE A 119 5.02 -12.11 -12.21
N TYR A 120 3.96 -12.91 -12.20
CA TYR A 120 2.83 -12.78 -13.13
C TYR A 120 1.46 -12.64 -12.45
N HIS A 121 1.36 -12.89 -11.16
CA HIS A 121 0.07 -12.89 -10.45
C HIS A 121 0.19 -12.28 -9.06
N THR A 122 -0.83 -11.53 -8.66
CA THR A 122 -0.92 -10.85 -7.35
C THR A 122 -2.21 -11.27 -6.65
N VAL A 123 -2.12 -11.62 -5.37
CA VAL A 123 -3.27 -12.02 -4.52
C VAL A 123 -3.21 -11.32 -3.17
N LEU A 124 -4.39 -11.12 -2.53
CA LEU A 124 -4.48 -10.59 -1.17
C LEU A 124 -4.62 -11.75 -0.16
N ILE A 125 -3.85 -11.70 0.91
CA ILE A 125 -3.91 -12.69 2.00
C ILE A 125 -5.13 -12.38 2.88
N LEU A 126 -6.00 -13.39 3.05
CA LEU A 126 -7.24 -13.25 3.82
C LEU A 126 -7.16 -13.85 5.22
N CYS A 127 -6.41 -14.95 5.36
CA CYS A 127 -6.34 -15.70 6.60
C CYS A 127 -4.96 -16.32 6.76
N VAL A 128 -4.37 -16.15 7.95
CA VAL A 128 -3.07 -16.70 8.31
C VAL A 128 -3.23 -17.39 9.67
N PRO A 129 -3.09 -18.72 9.74
CA PRO A 129 -3.13 -19.44 11.01
C PRO A 129 -1.83 -19.24 11.83
N VAL A 130 -1.82 -19.68 13.08
CA VAL A 130 -0.67 -19.58 14.00
C VAL A 130 0.59 -20.25 13.44
N GLN A 131 0.42 -21.35 12.70
CA GLN A 131 1.50 -22.03 11.99
C GLN A 131 1.18 -22.02 10.48
N PRO A 132 1.60 -20.97 9.77
CA PRO A 132 1.28 -20.83 8.36
C PRO A 132 2.07 -21.79 7.49
N THR A 133 1.36 -22.43 6.56
CA THR A 133 1.89 -23.23 5.48
C THR A 133 1.21 -22.80 4.17
N PRO A 134 1.76 -23.10 2.99
CA PRO A 134 1.06 -22.80 1.74
C PRO A 134 -0.34 -23.44 1.64
N ALA A 135 -0.57 -24.57 2.31
CA ALA A 135 -1.85 -25.28 2.28
C ALA A 135 -2.95 -24.64 3.15
N ASN A 136 -2.58 -23.84 4.16
CA ASN A 136 -3.55 -23.30 5.12
C ASN A 136 -3.62 -21.76 5.14
N VAL A 137 -2.76 -21.07 4.39
CA VAL A 137 -2.89 -19.64 4.13
C VAL A 137 -3.90 -19.45 3.00
N LEU A 138 -4.94 -18.65 3.25
CA LEU A 138 -6.03 -18.44 2.32
C LEU A 138 -5.98 -17.05 1.70
N VAL A 139 -6.26 -16.96 0.39
CA VAL A 139 -6.18 -15.72 -0.38
C VAL A 139 -7.45 -15.42 -1.16
N ALA A 140 -7.59 -14.16 -1.58
CA ALA A 140 -8.52 -13.71 -2.61
C ALA A 140 -7.76 -13.19 -3.83
N ALA A 141 -8.34 -13.39 -5.02
CA ALA A 141 -7.77 -12.97 -6.28
C ALA A 141 -8.83 -12.73 -7.35
N HIS A 142 -8.49 -11.88 -8.33
CA HIS A 142 -9.12 -11.83 -9.65
C HIS A 142 -8.22 -12.49 -10.70
N SER A 143 -8.79 -12.72 -11.90
CA SER A 143 -8.20 -13.53 -12.98
C SER A 143 -8.03 -15.00 -12.53
N ASN A 144 -9.09 -15.73 -12.55
CA ASN A 144 -9.46 -16.96 -11.86
C ASN A 144 -9.95 -16.64 -10.43
N ASP A 145 -11.08 -15.97 -10.40
CA ASP A 145 -11.67 -15.41 -9.18
C ASP A 145 -11.67 -16.41 -8.02
N ALA A 146 -11.18 -15.97 -6.89
CA ALA A 146 -11.02 -16.81 -5.72
C ALA A 146 -11.31 -16.05 -4.42
N ASN A 147 -12.00 -16.72 -3.49
CA ASN A 147 -12.19 -16.30 -2.11
C ASN A 147 -11.89 -17.49 -1.19
N CYS A 148 -10.97 -17.30 -0.26
CA CYS A 148 -10.49 -18.38 0.64
C CYS A 148 -9.82 -19.55 -0.10
N ARG A 149 -9.07 -19.29 -1.16
CA ARG A 149 -8.32 -20.30 -1.89
C ARG A 149 -6.94 -20.51 -1.24
N PRO A 150 -6.50 -21.76 -0.96
CA PRO A 150 -5.16 -22.03 -0.44
C PRO A 150 -4.05 -21.65 -1.42
N LEU A 151 -2.91 -21.16 -0.90
CA LEU A 151 -1.76 -20.74 -1.70
C LEU A 151 -1.19 -21.86 -2.58
N ASP A 152 -1.09 -23.08 -2.06
CA ASP A 152 -0.49 -24.24 -2.74
C ASP A 152 -1.31 -24.77 -3.92
N THR A 153 -2.52 -24.25 -4.10
CA THR A 153 -3.38 -24.61 -5.25
C THR A 153 -3.07 -23.79 -6.51
N TYR A 154 -2.17 -22.80 -6.42
CA TYR A 154 -1.71 -22.03 -7.56
C TYR A 154 -0.46 -22.66 -8.19
N PRO A 155 -0.35 -22.68 -9.53
CA PRO A 155 0.81 -23.27 -10.21
C PRO A 155 1.99 -22.26 -10.26
N TYR A 156 2.68 -22.06 -9.16
CA TYR A 156 3.85 -21.19 -9.11
C TYR A 156 5.13 -21.97 -8.82
N THR A 157 6.28 -21.43 -9.23
CA THR A 157 7.63 -21.92 -8.89
C THR A 157 8.30 -21.07 -7.83
N GLY A 158 7.93 -19.81 -7.73
CA GLY A 158 8.40 -18.90 -6.68
C GLY A 158 7.26 -18.04 -6.15
N VAL A 159 7.39 -17.63 -4.90
CA VAL A 159 6.46 -16.73 -4.23
C VAL A 159 7.23 -15.69 -3.43
N ARG A 160 6.75 -14.45 -3.45
CA ARG A 160 7.20 -13.41 -2.53
C ARG A 160 6.01 -12.87 -1.75
N PHE A 161 6.23 -12.57 -0.49
CA PHE A 161 5.23 -11.99 0.39
C PHE A 161 5.65 -10.57 0.72
N ILE A 162 4.71 -9.62 0.59
CA ILE A 162 4.93 -8.20 0.89
C ILE A 162 4.05 -7.87 2.08
N HIS A 163 4.70 -7.66 3.23
CA HIS A 163 4.04 -7.21 4.45
C HIS A 163 3.83 -5.70 4.38
N ILE A 164 2.58 -5.27 4.52
CA ILE A 164 2.24 -3.85 4.54
C ILE A 164 2.52 -3.31 5.95
N GLU A 165 3.54 -2.48 6.08
CA GLU A 165 4.00 -1.94 7.37
C GLU A 165 3.15 -0.76 7.84
N GLY A 166 2.56 -0.01 6.90
CA GLY A 166 1.76 1.17 7.23
C GLY A 166 1.41 1.99 6.00
N VAL A 167 0.94 3.20 6.27
CA VAL A 167 0.55 4.21 5.29
C VAL A 167 1.27 5.50 5.62
N ARG A 168 1.75 6.22 4.61
CA ARG A 168 2.30 7.57 4.76
C ARG A 168 1.36 8.60 4.17
N ARG A 169 1.32 9.77 4.81
CA ARG A 169 0.75 10.98 4.26
C ARG A 169 1.76 12.10 4.44
N CYS A 170 2.17 12.69 3.33
CA CYS A 170 3.24 13.67 3.27
C CYS A 170 2.68 15.06 2.96
N THR A 171 3.18 16.07 3.66
CA THR A 171 2.84 17.47 3.45
C THR A 171 4.10 18.29 3.26
N GLU A 172 4.06 19.28 2.35
CA GLU A 172 5.12 20.27 2.23
C GLU A 172 4.97 21.31 3.34
N GLN A 173 6.00 21.46 4.18
CA GLN A 173 6.08 22.58 5.11
C GLN A 173 7.07 23.60 4.58
N SER A 174 6.62 24.86 4.47
CA SER A 174 7.53 25.98 4.36
C SER A 174 8.26 26.13 5.70
N GLU A 175 9.58 26.18 5.69
CA GLU A 175 10.31 26.71 6.83
C GLU A 175 9.84 28.16 7.03
N GLU A 176 8.91 28.38 7.98
CA GLU A 176 8.72 29.72 8.51
C GLU A 176 10.06 30.11 9.13
N SER A 177 10.72 31.10 8.54
CA SER A 177 11.86 31.71 9.19
C SER A 177 11.37 32.22 10.54
N GLU A 178 11.83 31.63 11.64
CA GLU A 178 11.66 32.23 12.96
C GLU A 178 12.12 33.71 12.82
N ALA A 179 11.15 34.61 12.84
CA ALA A 179 11.47 36.02 12.92
C ALA A 179 12.28 36.19 14.21
N PRO A 180 13.45 36.88 14.15
CA PRO A 180 14.26 37.05 15.35
C PRO A 180 13.39 37.70 16.43
N MET A 181 13.37 37.09 17.61
CA MET A 181 12.66 37.63 18.77
C MET A 181 13.06 39.11 18.94
N PRO A 182 12.11 40.02 19.15
CA PRO A 182 12.45 41.40 19.44
C PRO A 182 13.33 41.43 20.69
N PRO A 183 14.36 42.31 20.73
CA PRO A 183 15.23 42.41 21.88
C PRO A 183 14.40 42.74 23.13
N ASN A 184 14.74 42.08 24.22
CA ASN A 184 14.11 42.31 25.53
C ASN A 184 14.11 43.80 25.84
N PRO A 185 12.99 44.37 26.34
CA PRO A 185 12.95 45.75 26.76
C PRO A 185 14.02 46.02 27.84
N PRO A 186 14.67 47.16 27.85
CA PRO A 186 15.66 47.47 28.86
C PRO A 186 15.03 47.43 30.27
N SER A 187 15.69 46.75 31.21
CA SER A 187 15.27 46.66 32.61
C SER A 187 15.18 48.09 33.19
N GLU A 188 13.96 48.52 33.52
CA GLU A 188 13.75 49.75 34.25
C GLU A 188 14.47 49.65 35.61
N VAL A 189 15.50 50.48 35.79
CA VAL A 189 16.16 50.63 37.08
C VAL A 189 15.22 51.41 37.98
N PHE A 190 14.61 50.69 38.93
CA PHE A 190 13.80 51.30 39.96
C PHE A 190 14.71 52.21 40.83
N ARG A 191 14.59 53.54 40.76
CA ARG A 191 15.19 54.46 41.69
C ARG A 191 14.21 54.71 42.82
N PRO A 192 14.59 54.41 44.11
CA PRO A 192 13.76 54.78 45.24
C PRO A 192 13.77 56.30 45.41
N ALA A 193 12.58 56.90 45.54
CA ALA A 193 12.43 58.30 45.91
C ALA A 193 12.69 58.44 47.43
N TYR A 194 13.58 59.35 47.74
CA TYR A 194 13.75 59.85 49.13
C TYR A 194 12.78 60.99 49.39
#